data_a02da9f16743099ba01af3d2fcbba28b
#
_entry.id   a02da9f16743099ba01af3d2fcbba28b
#
_cell.length_a   1.000
_cell.length_b   1.000
_cell.length_c   1.000
_cell.angle_alpha   90.00
_cell.angle_beta   90.00
_cell.angle_gamma   90.00
#
_symmetry.space_group_name_H-M   'P 1'
#
loop_
_entity.id
_entity.type
_entity.pdbx_description
1 polymer ?
#
loop_
_entity_poly.entity_id
_entity_poly.type
_entity_poly.pdbx_seq_one_letter_code
_entity_poly.pdbx_strand_id
1 'polypeptide(L)'
;MRIRKEFHDGQAGPNLTDYARERASFSWGRAREELDGLPDGGGLNLAYEAVGRHVASGHGSQTAIIWLGKNGGRTEISYAELDSLSDRFANVLARLGVHPGDRVYSLTGRIPELYVCALGTLKHRAIFCPLFSAFGPEPILQRLNLGGASVLFTTERLFNRRIAAIRDQIPTLEHVLIVGDPKRPKHPEGTTDWGDAMASAAADYRIADTDPETPALLHFTSGTTGTPKGAYHVHGAVLTHYVTGKLALDMHPADVYWCTADPGWVTGTSYGISAPLTNRVTMVVDEAEFDPKRWYQILEEEKIQVWYTAPTAIRMLMKAGAEFPQSKDLSALRFMASVGEPLNPQAVVWGQEVFGMPFHDNWWQTETGGIMIANYASMDVKPGSMGRPMPGITAGIVREGDDGHMHEVDDPDQDGELALRPDWPSVFRGYWNNQERYEACFRDGWYLSGDLARRDDEGYYWFVGRADDVIKSAGHLIGPFEVESVIMKHPAVAEVGVIGKPDPVAGTIIKAFV
;
A
#
# COMPACT_ATOMS: atom_id res chain seq x y z
N MET A 1 -15.52 -21.98 -10.19
CA MET A 1 -14.29 -22.22 -10.96
C MET A 1 -13.11 -22.14 -10.00
N ARG A 2 -12.09 -22.97 -10.17
CA ARG A 2 -10.87 -22.97 -9.35
C ARG A 2 -9.68 -23.07 -10.29
N ILE A 3 -8.69 -22.21 -10.12
CA ILE A 3 -7.43 -22.26 -10.84
C ILE A 3 -6.44 -23.01 -9.93
N ARG A 4 -6.04 -24.22 -10.38
CA ARG A 4 -5.01 -25.01 -9.73
C ARG A 4 -3.65 -24.48 -10.13
N LYS A 5 -2.73 -24.44 -9.18
CA LYS A 5 -1.36 -24.03 -9.44
C LYS A 5 -0.47 -25.23 -9.63
N GLU A 6 0.37 -25.14 -10.64
CA GLU A 6 1.43 -26.09 -10.92
C GLU A 6 2.77 -25.37 -10.72
N PHE A 7 3.67 -25.98 -9.94
CA PHE A 7 5.01 -25.44 -9.74
C PHE A 7 5.93 -26.11 -10.75
N HIS A 8 6.69 -25.30 -11.46
CA HIS A 8 7.67 -25.82 -12.43
C HIS A 8 9.04 -26.00 -11.77
N ASP A 9 9.74 -27.07 -12.12
CA ASP A 9 11.12 -27.32 -11.68
C ASP A 9 12.02 -26.14 -12.09
N GLY A 10 12.77 -25.60 -11.12
CA GLY A 10 13.70 -24.48 -11.34
C GLY A 10 13.18 -23.12 -10.90
N GLN A 11 11.92 -22.96 -10.53
CA GLN A 11 11.42 -21.74 -9.86
C GLN A 11 11.68 -21.81 -8.35
N ALA A 12 11.90 -20.67 -7.72
CA ALA A 12 11.92 -20.58 -6.26
C ALA A 12 10.58 -21.09 -5.71
N GLY A 13 10.61 -22.06 -4.80
CA GLY A 13 9.39 -22.51 -4.14
C GLY A 13 8.73 -21.39 -3.33
N PRO A 14 7.40 -21.45 -3.12
CA PRO A 14 6.70 -20.40 -2.38
C PRO A 14 7.20 -20.32 -0.92
N ASN A 15 7.29 -19.10 -0.39
CA ASN A 15 7.62 -18.89 1.02
C ASN A 15 6.60 -19.57 1.96
N LEU A 16 5.32 -19.51 1.61
CA LEU A 16 4.25 -20.22 2.29
C LEU A 16 4.00 -21.56 1.60
N THR A 17 4.62 -22.63 2.07
CA THR A 17 4.49 -23.97 1.47
C THR A 17 3.26 -24.75 1.94
N ASP A 18 2.87 -24.59 3.21
CA ASP A 18 1.73 -25.24 3.84
C ASP A 18 0.97 -24.24 4.71
N TYR A 19 -0.15 -23.76 4.19
CA TYR A 19 -0.98 -22.76 4.86
C TYR A 19 -1.51 -23.24 6.22
N ALA A 20 -1.97 -24.49 6.31
CA ALA A 20 -2.58 -24.99 7.54
C ALA A 20 -1.53 -25.11 8.66
N ARG A 21 -0.35 -25.61 8.32
CA ARG A 21 0.76 -25.73 9.25
C ARG A 21 1.26 -24.36 9.70
N GLU A 22 1.47 -23.43 8.74
CA GLU A 22 1.94 -22.08 9.05
C GLU A 22 0.95 -21.35 9.95
N ARG A 23 -0.35 -21.38 9.60
CA ARG A 23 -1.39 -20.77 10.41
C ARG A 23 -1.44 -21.32 11.84
N ALA A 24 -1.24 -22.62 12.01
CA ALA A 24 -1.29 -23.27 13.33
C ALA A 24 -0.07 -22.96 14.21
N SER A 25 1.09 -22.67 13.60
CA SER A 25 2.36 -22.46 14.30
C SER A 25 2.83 -21.01 14.34
N PHE A 26 2.16 -20.11 13.62
CA PHE A 26 2.55 -18.72 13.51
C PHE A 26 2.42 -17.97 14.84
N SER A 27 3.37 -17.12 15.13
CA SER A 27 3.21 -16.06 16.13
C SER A 27 4.01 -14.81 15.73
N TRP A 28 3.46 -13.65 16.04
CA TRP A 28 4.15 -12.38 15.79
C TRP A 28 5.48 -12.26 16.57
N GLY A 29 5.58 -12.89 17.74
CA GLY A 29 6.83 -12.96 18.50
C GLY A 29 7.94 -13.67 17.74
N ARG A 30 7.67 -14.85 17.15
CA ARG A 30 8.65 -15.57 16.31
C ARG A 30 9.00 -14.79 15.04
N ALA A 31 8.00 -14.21 14.40
CA ALA A 31 8.24 -13.38 13.21
C ALA A 31 9.12 -12.15 13.53
N ARG A 32 8.99 -11.59 14.75
CA ARG A 32 9.83 -10.48 15.21
C ARG A 32 11.32 -10.87 15.29
N GLU A 33 11.63 -12.12 15.58
CA GLU A 33 13.00 -12.63 15.63
C GLU A 33 13.71 -12.64 14.25
N GLU A 34 12.94 -12.51 13.17
CA GLU A 34 13.48 -12.36 11.80
C GLU A 34 13.90 -10.92 11.46
N LEU A 35 13.59 -9.95 12.33
CA LEU A 35 14.04 -8.57 12.22
C LEU A 35 15.16 -8.29 13.23
N ASP A 36 16.18 -7.54 12.81
CA ASP A 36 17.38 -7.34 13.62
C ASP A 36 17.13 -6.41 14.83
N GLY A 37 16.30 -5.39 14.67
CA GLY A 37 16.23 -4.29 15.62
C GLY A 37 17.43 -3.34 15.51
N LEU A 38 17.33 -2.20 16.15
CA LEU A 38 18.46 -1.29 16.27
C LEU A 38 19.59 -1.92 17.10
N PRO A 39 20.87 -1.63 16.78
CA PRO A 39 22.00 -2.08 17.57
C PRO A 39 21.86 -1.76 19.07
N ASP A 40 22.54 -2.53 19.89
CA ASP A 40 22.61 -2.33 21.36
C ASP A 40 21.24 -2.38 22.08
N GLY A 41 20.23 -3.02 21.45
CA GLY A 41 18.89 -3.11 22.00
C GLY A 41 18.07 -1.82 21.88
N GLY A 42 18.42 -0.93 20.96
CA GLY A 42 17.78 0.38 20.74
C GLY A 42 16.35 0.32 20.20
N GLY A 43 15.71 -0.86 20.15
CA GLY A 43 14.31 -1.03 19.74
C GLY A 43 14.12 -1.35 18.27
N LEU A 44 13.06 -0.81 17.66
CA LEU A 44 12.66 -1.14 16.28
C LEU A 44 12.40 0.13 15.47
N ASN A 45 13.22 0.38 14.46
CA ASN A 45 13.03 1.50 13.54
C ASN A 45 12.75 0.99 12.12
N LEU A 46 11.65 1.41 11.51
CA LEU A 46 11.21 0.97 10.20
C LEU A 46 12.29 1.18 9.11
N ALA A 47 12.95 2.34 9.10
CA ALA A 47 13.98 2.62 8.09
C ALA A 47 15.26 1.80 8.30
N TYR A 48 15.62 1.51 9.55
CA TYR A 48 16.74 0.60 9.83
C TYR A 48 16.44 -0.81 9.31
N GLU A 49 15.25 -1.34 9.59
CA GLU A 49 14.84 -2.66 9.09
C GLU A 49 14.74 -2.70 7.55
N ALA A 50 14.36 -1.59 6.95
CA ALA A 50 14.24 -1.50 5.49
C ALA A 50 15.62 -1.42 4.79
N VAL A 51 16.61 -0.77 5.39
CA VAL A 51 17.89 -0.48 4.69
C VAL A 51 19.11 -0.77 5.57
N GLY A 52 19.22 -0.16 6.74
CA GLY A 52 20.42 -0.20 7.57
C GLY A 52 20.87 -1.61 7.94
N ARG A 53 19.94 -2.51 8.32
CA ARG A 53 20.26 -3.91 8.64
C ARG A 53 20.88 -4.67 7.47
N HIS A 54 20.46 -4.39 6.23
CA HIS A 54 20.99 -5.05 5.05
C HIS A 54 22.42 -4.59 4.74
N VAL A 55 22.71 -3.30 4.97
CA VAL A 55 24.07 -2.78 4.88
C VAL A 55 24.95 -3.40 5.97
N ALA A 56 24.48 -3.44 7.22
CA ALA A 56 25.20 -4.04 8.34
C ALA A 56 25.49 -5.53 8.14
N SER A 57 24.57 -6.26 7.48
CA SER A 57 24.75 -7.69 7.16
C SER A 57 25.53 -7.97 5.86
N GLY A 58 26.14 -6.93 5.24
CA GLY A 58 27.02 -7.11 4.08
C GLY A 58 26.32 -7.12 2.71
N HIS A 59 25.03 -6.78 2.66
CA HIS A 59 24.24 -6.71 1.42
C HIS A 59 24.14 -5.31 0.82
N GLY A 60 24.95 -4.37 1.28
CA GLY A 60 24.90 -2.96 0.86
C GLY A 60 25.11 -2.73 -0.65
N SER A 61 25.85 -3.59 -1.35
CA SER A 61 26.08 -3.47 -2.80
C SER A 61 24.93 -3.95 -3.68
N GLN A 62 23.91 -4.62 -3.10
CA GLN A 62 22.72 -5.03 -3.85
C GLN A 62 21.92 -3.79 -4.26
N THR A 63 21.38 -3.79 -5.49
CA THR A 63 20.47 -2.74 -5.96
C THR A 63 19.17 -2.77 -5.14
N ALA A 64 18.82 -1.65 -4.51
CA ALA A 64 17.58 -1.46 -3.78
C ALA A 64 16.49 -0.89 -4.70
N ILE A 65 16.85 0.06 -5.57
CA ILE A 65 15.91 0.76 -6.45
C ILE A 65 16.48 0.81 -7.86
N ILE A 66 15.67 0.44 -8.85
CA ILE A 66 15.84 0.76 -10.26
C ILE A 66 14.79 1.82 -10.60
N TRP A 67 15.23 3.07 -10.79
CA TRP A 67 14.33 4.14 -11.20
C TRP A 67 14.35 4.31 -12.70
N LEU A 68 13.16 4.40 -13.29
CA LEU A 68 12.93 4.59 -14.73
C LEU A 68 12.27 5.94 -14.97
N GLY A 69 13.03 6.89 -15.48
CA GLY A 69 12.55 8.22 -15.81
C GLY A 69 11.57 8.20 -16.99
N LYS A 70 10.58 9.09 -16.94
CA LYS A 70 9.60 9.24 -18.04
C LYS A 70 10.20 9.61 -19.38
N ASN A 71 11.42 10.17 -19.39
CA ASN A 71 12.13 10.58 -20.60
C ASN A 71 13.24 9.58 -21.00
N GLY A 72 13.24 8.35 -20.46
CA GLY A 72 14.18 7.29 -20.82
C GLY A 72 15.44 7.19 -19.94
N GLY A 73 15.53 7.97 -18.85
CA GLY A 73 16.61 7.81 -17.86
C GLY A 73 16.42 6.50 -17.07
N ARG A 74 17.54 5.85 -16.70
CA ARG A 74 17.56 4.68 -15.80
C ARG A 74 18.66 4.89 -14.76
N THR A 75 18.33 4.77 -13.50
CA THR A 75 19.26 4.94 -12.38
C THR A 75 19.09 3.78 -11.42
N GLU A 76 20.20 3.20 -11.00
CA GLU A 76 20.24 2.21 -9.93
C GLU A 76 20.75 2.87 -8.66
N ILE A 77 20.15 2.52 -7.53
CA ILE A 77 20.54 2.94 -6.19
C ILE A 77 20.70 1.68 -5.35
N SER A 78 21.90 1.45 -4.84
CA SER A 78 22.19 0.34 -3.95
C SER A 78 21.62 0.56 -2.54
N TYR A 79 21.52 -0.51 -1.75
CA TYR A 79 21.14 -0.38 -0.34
C TYR A 79 22.09 0.54 0.44
N ALA A 80 23.42 0.46 0.19
CA ALA A 80 24.38 1.33 0.85
C ALA A 80 24.24 2.81 0.45
N GLU A 81 23.97 3.09 -0.84
CA GLU A 81 23.71 4.46 -1.30
C GLU A 81 22.40 5.00 -0.72
N LEU A 82 21.34 4.19 -0.70
CA LEU A 82 20.04 4.58 -0.14
C LEU A 82 20.14 4.83 1.36
N ASP A 83 20.92 4.02 2.08
CA ASP A 83 21.20 4.20 3.51
C ASP A 83 21.92 5.53 3.77
N SER A 84 23.02 5.77 3.06
CA SER A 84 23.80 7.01 3.15
C SER A 84 22.99 8.26 2.78
N LEU A 85 22.19 8.19 1.70
CA LEU A 85 21.33 9.32 1.29
C LEU A 85 20.24 9.61 2.33
N SER A 86 19.63 8.57 2.91
CA SER A 86 18.62 8.75 3.97
C SER A 86 19.23 9.26 5.28
N ASP A 87 20.49 8.91 5.59
CA ASP A 87 21.25 9.50 6.69
C ASP A 87 21.47 11.00 6.49
N ARG A 88 21.88 11.41 5.28
CA ARG A 88 21.99 12.83 4.93
C ARG A 88 20.69 13.56 5.14
N PHE A 89 19.56 12.99 4.70
CA PHE A 89 18.27 13.64 4.88
C PHE A 89 17.86 13.73 6.35
N ALA A 90 18.12 12.70 7.15
CA ALA A 90 17.90 12.77 8.61
C ALA A 90 18.73 13.89 9.26
N ASN A 91 19.98 14.09 8.84
CA ASN A 91 20.81 15.20 9.27
C ASN A 91 20.29 16.57 8.76
N VAL A 92 19.68 16.63 7.57
CA VAL A 92 19.00 17.86 7.10
C VAL A 92 17.85 18.21 8.03
N LEU A 93 16.98 17.25 8.38
CA LEU A 93 15.87 17.47 9.30
C LEU A 93 16.35 17.95 10.68
N ALA A 94 17.39 17.31 11.23
CA ALA A 94 17.99 17.73 12.49
C ALA A 94 18.49 19.19 12.46
N ARG A 95 19.15 19.61 11.37
CA ARG A 95 19.63 20.99 11.20
C ARG A 95 18.51 22.01 11.01
N LEU A 96 17.38 21.60 10.45
CA LEU A 96 16.19 22.43 10.33
C LEU A 96 15.43 22.56 11.66
N GLY A 97 15.87 21.88 12.74
CA GLY A 97 15.21 21.90 14.02
C GLY A 97 13.94 21.05 14.09
N VAL A 98 13.75 20.12 13.13
CA VAL A 98 12.65 19.16 13.15
C VAL A 98 12.83 18.21 14.35
N HIS A 99 11.79 17.97 15.10
CA HIS A 99 11.81 17.09 16.27
C HIS A 99 11.16 15.72 15.98
N PRO A 100 11.49 14.68 16.77
CA PRO A 100 10.75 13.43 16.75
C PRO A 100 9.24 13.67 16.93
N GLY A 101 8.43 13.02 16.08
CA GLY A 101 6.98 13.21 16.06
C GLY A 101 6.48 14.38 15.20
N ASP A 102 7.35 15.25 14.69
CA ASP A 102 6.97 16.24 13.69
C ASP A 102 6.57 15.57 12.36
N ARG A 103 5.68 16.21 11.62
CA ARG A 103 5.12 15.66 10.37
C ARG A 103 5.85 16.21 9.16
N VAL A 104 6.54 15.31 8.48
CA VAL A 104 7.22 15.58 7.21
C VAL A 104 6.33 15.09 6.07
N TYR A 105 5.76 16.02 5.35
CA TYR A 105 4.89 15.73 4.22
C TYR A 105 5.68 15.64 2.93
N SER A 106 5.30 14.70 2.05
CA SER A 106 5.78 14.61 0.69
C SER A 106 4.66 14.81 -0.31
N LEU A 107 4.88 15.67 -1.30
CA LEU A 107 4.00 15.89 -2.46
C LEU A 107 4.85 15.82 -3.73
N THR A 108 5.08 14.62 -4.22
CA THR A 108 5.91 14.38 -5.40
C THR A 108 5.34 13.25 -6.26
N GLY A 109 5.82 13.13 -7.50
CA GLY A 109 5.68 11.87 -8.24
C GLY A 109 6.70 10.83 -7.75
N ARG A 110 6.82 9.75 -8.52
CA ARG A 110 7.74 8.64 -8.25
C ARG A 110 9.18 9.01 -8.65
N ILE A 111 9.84 9.79 -7.82
CA ILE A 111 11.25 10.22 -7.99
C ILE A 111 12.13 9.63 -6.89
N PRO A 112 13.44 9.40 -7.12
CA PRO A 112 14.34 8.78 -6.14
C PRO A 112 14.37 9.51 -4.79
N GLU A 113 14.30 10.83 -4.81
CA GLU A 113 14.36 11.69 -3.64
C GLU A 113 13.18 11.45 -2.66
N LEU A 114 12.05 10.95 -3.17
CA LEU A 114 10.91 10.59 -2.32
C LEU A 114 11.27 9.45 -1.34
N TYR A 115 11.96 8.42 -1.83
CA TYR A 115 12.36 7.26 -1.03
C TYR A 115 13.42 7.65 0.01
N VAL A 116 14.33 8.53 -0.37
CA VAL A 116 15.31 9.14 0.55
C VAL A 116 14.60 9.96 1.62
N CYS A 117 13.63 10.81 1.22
CA CYS A 117 12.82 11.60 2.14
C CYS A 117 12.07 10.71 3.14
N ALA A 118 11.39 9.67 2.67
CA ALA A 118 10.63 8.75 3.52
C ALA A 118 11.54 8.07 4.56
N LEU A 119 12.63 7.47 4.12
CA LEU A 119 13.55 6.74 5.00
C LEU A 119 14.28 7.68 5.98
N GLY A 120 14.77 8.82 5.52
CA GLY A 120 15.44 9.80 6.41
C GLY A 120 14.49 10.41 7.44
N THR A 121 13.21 10.63 7.08
CA THR A 121 12.16 11.03 8.03
C THR A 121 12.00 9.99 9.14
N LEU A 122 11.90 8.70 8.76
CA LEU A 122 11.75 7.60 9.70
C LEU A 122 12.99 7.38 10.56
N LYS A 123 14.22 7.54 10.01
CA LYS A 123 15.46 7.52 10.78
C LYS A 123 15.49 8.61 11.82
N HIS A 124 14.98 9.80 11.50
CA HIS A 124 14.89 10.93 12.41
C HIS A 124 13.77 10.80 13.46
N ARG A 125 12.93 9.75 13.36
CA ARG A 125 11.73 9.52 14.19
C ARG A 125 10.67 10.61 14.04
N ALA A 126 10.71 11.34 12.94
CA ALA A 126 9.60 12.17 12.49
C ALA A 126 8.55 11.30 11.75
N ILE A 127 7.32 11.80 11.63
CA ILE A 127 6.22 11.08 11.02
C ILE A 127 6.19 11.38 9.53
N PHE A 128 6.31 10.36 8.69
CA PHE A 128 6.20 10.49 7.24
C PHE A 128 4.74 10.53 6.79
N CYS A 129 4.37 11.59 6.05
CA CYS A 129 3.01 11.88 5.62
C CYS A 129 2.96 12.06 4.09
N PRO A 130 2.79 11.00 3.29
CA PRO A 130 2.73 11.14 1.84
C PRO A 130 1.39 11.67 1.38
N LEU A 131 1.40 12.51 0.33
CA LEU A 131 0.22 13.03 -0.34
C LEU A 131 0.19 12.55 -1.79
N PHE A 132 -1.00 12.20 -2.26
CA PHE A 132 -1.21 11.83 -3.66
C PHE A 132 -0.88 13.01 -4.58
N SER A 133 0.02 12.79 -5.53
CA SER A 133 0.58 13.83 -6.39
C SER A 133 -0.45 14.54 -7.29
N ALA A 134 -1.60 13.90 -7.54
CA ALA A 134 -2.67 14.47 -8.34
C ALA A 134 -3.67 15.35 -7.57
N PHE A 135 -3.58 15.42 -6.23
CA PHE A 135 -4.48 16.29 -5.45
C PHE A 135 -4.39 17.75 -5.90
N GLY A 136 -5.56 18.42 -5.90
CA GLY A 136 -5.68 19.87 -6.04
C GLY A 136 -5.27 20.62 -4.76
N PRO A 137 -5.18 21.96 -4.82
CA PRO A 137 -4.79 22.77 -3.66
C PRO A 137 -5.66 22.55 -2.42
N GLU A 138 -6.98 22.49 -2.58
CA GLU A 138 -7.91 22.35 -1.45
C GLU A 138 -7.74 21.03 -0.67
N PRO A 139 -7.74 19.84 -1.29
CA PRO A 139 -7.44 18.57 -0.60
C PRO A 139 -6.06 18.56 0.07
N ILE A 140 -5.06 19.24 -0.49
CA ILE A 140 -3.73 19.38 0.10
C ILE A 140 -3.80 20.26 1.34
N LEU A 141 -4.40 21.43 1.25
CA LEU A 141 -4.56 22.38 2.36
C LEU A 141 -5.22 21.71 3.58
N GLN A 142 -6.31 21.00 3.34
CA GLN A 142 -7.04 20.30 4.41
C GLN A 142 -6.14 19.29 5.15
N ARG A 143 -5.35 18.50 4.42
CA ARG A 143 -4.48 17.47 5.02
C ARG A 143 -3.27 18.06 5.74
N LEU A 144 -2.66 19.09 5.16
CA LEU A 144 -1.53 19.78 5.77
C LEU A 144 -1.93 20.44 7.11
N ASN A 145 -3.10 21.08 7.14
CA ASN A 145 -3.63 21.70 8.35
C ASN A 145 -4.10 20.65 9.38
N LEU A 146 -4.82 19.62 8.94
CA LEU A 146 -5.33 18.57 9.84
C LEU A 146 -4.18 17.82 10.53
N GLY A 147 -3.13 17.48 9.81
CA GLY A 147 -1.97 16.80 10.38
C GLY A 147 -0.96 17.75 11.02
N GLY A 148 -1.08 19.06 10.83
CA GLY A 148 -0.13 20.04 11.37
C GLY A 148 1.25 19.87 10.74
N ALA A 149 1.36 20.05 9.43
CA ALA A 149 2.60 19.87 8.68
C ALA A 149 3.70 20.82 9.18
N SER A 150 4.87 20.29 9.54
CA SER A 150 6.06 21.07 9.89
C SER A 150 6.98 21.26 8.69
N VAL A 151 7.13 20.20 7.89
CA VAL A 151 7.97 20.19 6.68
C VAL A 151 7.17 19.70 5.49
N LEU A 152 7.36 20.33 4.34
CA LEU A 152 6.88 19.85 3.04
C LEU A 152 8.06 19.61 2.10
N PHE A 153 8.18 18.39 1.61
CA PHE A 153 9.08 18.00 0.53
C PHE A 153 8.29 17.90 -0.78
N THR A 154 8.74 18.61 -1.82
CA THR A 154 8.02 18.65 -3.10
C THR A 154 8.96 19.00 -4.27
N THR A 155 8.43 19.00 -5.49
CA THR A 155 9.12 19.51 -6.68
C THR A 155 8.73 20.96 -6.94
N GLU A 156 9.61 21.74 -7.58
CA GLU A 156 9.31 23.13 -7.95
C GLU A 156 7.99 23.25 -8.75
N ARG A 157 7.77 22.32 -9.67
CA ARG A 157 6.55 22.28 -10.48
C ARG A 157 5.28 22.14 -9.65
N LEU A 158 5.30 21.21 -8.69
CA LEU A 158 4.12 20.96 -7.82
C LEU A 158 3.94 22.08 -6.81
N PHE A 159 5.02 22.64 -6.26
CA PHE A 159 4.98 23.81 -5.41
C PHE A 159 4.25 24.96 -6.11
N ASN A 160 4.71 25.36 -7.30
CA ASN A 160 4.12 26.48 -8.04
C ASN A 160 2.66 26.22 -8.44
N ARG A 161 2.29 24.97 -8.74
CA ARG A 161 0.92 24.64 -9.19
C ARG A 161 -0.07 24.42 -8.06
N ARG A 162 0.38 23.97 -6.89
CA ARG A 162 -0.50 23.42 -5.83
C ARG A 162 -0.33 24.10 -4.48
N ILE A 163 0.86 24.61 -4.16
CA ILE A 163 1.24 25.05 -2.82
C ILE A 163 1.36 26.58 -2.74
N ALA A 164 2.00 27.23 -3.70
CA ALA A 164 2.33 28.65 -3.62
C ALA A 164 1.14 29.53 -3.24
N ALA A 165 -0.05 29.28 -3.82
CA ALA A 165 -1.25 30.06 -3.57
C ALA A 165 -1.92 29.79 -2.20
N ILE A 166 -1.57 28.69 -1.54
CA ILE A 166 -2.17 28.29 -0.25
C ILE A 166 -1.15 28.31 0.90
N ARG A 167 0.12 28.62 0.62
CA ARG A 167 1.22 28.54 1.60
C ARG A 167 0.94 29.29 2.88
N ASP A 168 0.42 30.52 2.78
CA ASP A 168 0.11 31.39 3.93
C ASP A 168 -1.07 30.91 4.76
N GLN A 169 -1.83 29.93 4.25
CA GLN A 169 -2.96 29.31 4.96
C GLN A 169 -2.54 28.07 5.77
N ILE A 170 -1.24 27.76 5.81
CA ILE A 170 -0.68 26.61 6.53
C ILE A 170 0.29 27.12 7.60
N PRO A 171 -0.23 27.57 8.75
CA PRO A 171 0.58 28.28 9.75
C PRO A 171 1.65 27.40 10.43
N THR A 172 1.48 26.08 10.44
CA THR A 172 2.42 25.14 11.02
C THR A 172 3.58 24.76 10.10
N LEU A 173 3.49 25.09 8.80
CA LEU A 173 4.49 24.73 7.82
C LEU A 173 5.70 25.68 7.92
N GLU A 174 6.77 25.21 8.53
CA GLU A 174 7.99 25.98 8.76
C GLU A 174 8.95 25.88 7.57
N HIS A 175 9.11 24.68 7.03
CA HIS A 175 10.10 24.39 5.99
C HIS A 175 9.48 23.79 4.74
N VAL A 176 9.93 24.27 3.59
CA VAL A 176 9.60 23.67 2.28
C VAL A 176 10.91 23.33 1.56
N LEU A 177 11.14 22.02 1.37
CA LEU A 177 12.28 21.53 0.59
C LEU A 177 11.84 21.22 -0.83
N ILE A 178 12.59 21.72 -1.79
CA ILE A 178 12.25 21.62 -3.21
C ILE A 178 13.33 20.89 -4.00
N VAL A 179 12.93 19.85 -4.72
CA VAL A 179 13.72 19.32 -5.83
C VAL A 179 13.55 20.28 -7.00
N GLY A 180 14.61 21.03 -7.28
CA GLY A 180 14.63 22.06 -8.30
C GLY A 180 14.70 21.52 -9.72
N ASP A 181 14.37 22.38 -10.69
CA ASP A 181 14.68 22.14 -12.09
C ASP A 181 16.15 22.58 -12.34
N PRO A 182 17.06 21.67 -12.75
CA PRO A 182 18.46 22.02 -13.01
C PRO A 182 18.64 23.17 -14.02
N LYS A 183 17.60 23.45 -14.82
CA LYS A 183 17.59 24.55 -15.80
C LYS A 183 17.16 25.90 -15.20
N ARG A 184 16.74 25.92 -13.94
CA ARG A 184 16.24 27.12 -13.23
C ARG A 184 16.98 27.31 -11.91
N PRO A 185 18.05 28.12 -11.88
CA PRO A 185 18.92 28.25 -10.69
C PRO A 185 18.29 29.07 -9.53
N LYS A 186 17.09 29.61 -9.69
CA LYS A 186 16.39 30.35 -8.61
C LYS A 186 15.16 29.60 -8.16
N HIS A 187 15.17 29.19 -6.91
CA HIS A 187 14.02 28.56 -6.24
C HIS A 187 13.03 29.63 -5.75
N PRO A 188 11.76 29.26 -5.56
CA PRO A 188 10.75 30.13 -4.96
C PRO A 188 11.24 30.66 -3.61
N GLU A 189 10.92 31.94 -3.32
CA GLU A 189 11.27 32.57 -2.04
C GLU A 189 10.65 31.78 -0.86
N GLY A 190 11.40 31.68 0.24
CA GLY A 190 10.97 30.94 1.44
C GLY A 190 11.05 29.42 1.30
N THR A 191 11.78 28.91 0.29
CA THR A 191 12.03 27.48 0.10
C THR A 191 13.53 27.16 0.20
N THR A 192 13.83 25.91 0.51
CA THR A 192 15.19 25.37 0.60
C THR A 192 15.45 24.42 -0.58
N ASP A 193 16.55 24.60 -1.29
CA ASP A 193 16.94 23.64 -2.33
C ASP A 193 17.34 22.29 -1.72
N TRP A 194 16.78 21.22 -2.28
CA TRP A 194 17.07 19.85 -1.86
C TRP A 194 18.54 19.49 -2.08
N GLY A 195 19.09 19.80 -3.26
CA GLY A 195 20.48 19.46 -3.63
C GLY A 195 21.49 20.13 -2.71
N ASP A 196 21.33 21.42 -2.43
CA ASP A 196 22.19 22.19 -1.54
C ASP A 196 22.09 21.69 -0.09
N ALA A 197 20.89 21.39 0.37
CA ALA A 197 20.65 20.85 1.71
C ALA A 197 21.34 19.48 1.88
N MET A 198 21.21 18.60 0.89
CA MET A 198 21.80 17.26 0.90
C MET A 198 23.33 17.29 0.75
N ALA A 199 23.86 18.14 -0.14
CA ALA A 199 25.31 18.25 -0.37
C ALA A 199 26.07 18.70 0.88
N SER A 200 25.44 19.51 1.73
CA SER A 200 26.03 20.04 2.97
C SER A 200 25.82 19.14 4.19
N ALA A 201 25.06 18.05 4.08
CA ALA A 201 24.75 17.15 5.19
C ALA A 201 25.75 15.99 5.32
N ALA A 202 26.06 15.58 6.54
CA ALA A 202 26.86 14.37 6.80
C ALA A 202 26.12 13.11 6.31
N ALA A 203 26.89 12.10 5.91
CA ALA A 203 26.37 10.86 5.34
C ALA A 203 26.23 9.72 6.36
N ASP A 204 26.44 10.05 7.62
CA ASP A 204 26.31 9.18 8.77
C ASP A 204 25.28 9.78 9.75
N TYR A 205 24.31 8.99 10.16
CA TYR A 205 23.28 9.38 11.12
C TYR A 205 23.04 8.26 12.11
N ARG A 206 23.24 8.56 13.39
CA ARG A 206 22.90 7.60 14.44
C ARG A 206 21.41 7.68 14.74
N ILE A 207 20.68 6.65 14.37
CA ILE A 207 19.26 6.51 14.75
C ILE A 207 19.22 6.36 16.28
N ALA A 208 18.46 7.23 16.96
CA ALA A 208 18.27 7.12 18.39
C ALA A 208 17.31 5.97 18.73
N ASP A 209 17.37 5.49 19.97
CA ASP A 209 16.49 4.41 20.43
C ASP A 209 15.03 4.68 20.07
N THR A 210 14.39 3.69 19.46
CA THR A 210 13.07 3.81 18.87
C THR A 210 12.16 2.73 19.43
N ASP A 211 11.21 3.12 20.26
CA ASP A 211 10.15 2.23 20.72
C ASP A 211 9.30 1.80 19.51
N PRO A 212 8.97 0.51 19.36
CA PRO A 212 8.05 0.04 18.31
C PRO A 212 6.73 0.81 18.22
N GLU A 213 6.24 1.37 19.34
CA GLU A 213 5.03 2.17 19.40
C GLU A 213 5.24 3.66 19.04
N THR A 214 6.47 4.08 18.72
CA THR A 214 6.74 5.45 18.25
C THR A 214 6.01 5.69 16.92
N PRO A 215 5.20 6.77 16.78
CA PRO A 215 4.52 7.11 15.53
C PRO A 215 5.51 7.28 14.37
N ALA A 216 5.17 6.72 13.21
CA ALA A 216 6.05 6.67 12.05
C ALA A 216 5.38 7.13 10.73
N LEU A 217 4.12 6.76 10.52
CA LEU A 217 3.41 7.00 9.27
C LEU A 217 2.05 7.64 9.56
N LEU A 218 1.63 8.59 8.72
CA LEU A 218 0.31 9.20 8.77
C LEU A 218 -0.30 9.21 7.35
N HIS A 219 -1.34 8.41 7.15
CA HIS A 219 -2.03 8.28 5.88
C HIS A 219 -3.44 8.84 5.95
N PHE A 220 -3.81 9.65 4.95
CA PHE A 220 -5.15 10.23 4.88
C PHE A 220 -6.05 9.40 3.97
N THR A 221 -7.18 8.96 4.50
CA THR A 221 -8.25 8.31 3.75
C THR A 221 -9.35 9.31 3.39
N SER A 222 -10.08 9.05 2.30
CA SER A 222 -11.32 9.77 1.98
C SER A 222 -12.42 9.28 2.92
N GLY A 223 -12.82 10.11 3.88
CA GLY A 223 -14.00 9.78 4.69
C GLY A 223 -15.28 9.81 3.87
N THR A 224 -16.24 8.92 4.14
CA THR A 224 -17.59 8.94 3.57
C THR A 224 -18.33 10.26 3.83
N THR A 225 -17.90 11.02 4.85
CA THR A 225 -18.42 12.35 5.20
C THR A 225 -17.73 13.51 4.48
N GLY A 226 -16.80 13.23 3.54
CA GLY A 226 -16.07 14.25 2.79
C GLY A 226 -14.84 14.84 3.51
N THR A 227 -14.73 14.72 4.83
CA THR A 227 -13.56 15.19 5.58
C THR A 227 -12.51 14.06 5.63
N PRO A 228 -11.24 14.32 5.23
CA PRO A 228 -10.20 13.31 5.29
C PRO A 228 -9.92 12.89 6.74
N LYS A 229 -9.58 11.59 6.93
CA LYS A 229 -9.17 11.02 8.21
C LYS A 229 -7.71 10.63 8.13
N GLY A 230 -6.90 11.01 9.09
CA GLY A 230 -5.49 10.64 9.16
C GLY A 230 -5.28 9.42 10.04
N ALA A 231 -5.18 8.22 9.45
CA ALA A 231 -4.80 7.02 10.19
C ALA A 231 -3.29 7.01 10.42
N TYR A 232 -2.85 6.86 11.69
CA TYR A 232 -1.43 6.82 11.99
C TYR A 232 -0.97 5.44 12.44
N HIS A 233 0.24 5.10 12.02
CA HIS A 233 0.91 3.85 12.34
C HIS A 233 2.26 4.11 13.01
N VAL A 234 2.76 3.08 13.69
CA VAL A 234 3.99 3.10 14.46
C VAL A 234 5.12 2.38 13.75
N HIS A 235 6.36 2.54 14.23
CA HIS A 235 7.51 1.83 13.67
C HIS A 235 7.34 0.31 13.69
N GLY A 236 6.64 -0.24 14.68
CA GLY A 236 6.32 -1.67 14.79
C GLY A 236 5.52 -2.25 13.62
N ALA A 237 4.84 -1.41 12.81
CA ALA A 237 4.13 -1.84 11.61
C ALA A 237 5.06 -2.54 10.59
N VAL A 238 6.36 -2.27 10.62
CA VAL A 238 7.36 -2.92 9.76
C VAL A 238 7.31 -4.44 9.84
N LEU A 239 6.98 -5.00 11.02
CA LEU A 239 6.86 -6.45 11.18
C LEU A 239 5.73 -7.03 10.32
N THR A 240 4.58 -6.37 10.28
CA THR A 240 3.50 -6.80 9.37
C THR A 240 3.89 -6.62 7.91
N HIS A 241 4.54 -5.50 7.54
CA HIS A 241 5.01 -5.27 6.17
C HIS A 241 5.98 -6.35 5.72
N TYR A 242 6.93 -6.73 6.60
CA TYR A 242 7.88 -7.81 6.34
C TYR A 242 7.18 -9.14 6.11
N VAL A 243 6.34 -9.57 7.07
CA VAL A 243 5.66 -10.88 7.02
C VAL A 243 4.72 -10.97 5.83
N THR A 244 3.95 -9.93 5.56
CA THR A 244 2.98 -9.94 4.45
C THR A 244 3.65 -9.79 3.09
N GLY A 245 4.76 -9.06 2.98
CA GLY A 245 5.61 -9.07 1.80
C GLY A 245 6.15 -10.48 1.50
N LYS A 246 6.69 -11.15 2.54
CA LYS A 246 7.23 -12.50 2.45
C LYS A 246 6.15 -13.54 2.10
N LEU A 247 5.02 -13.57 2.81
CA LEU A 247 4.04 -14.65 2.71
C LEU A 247 2.93 -14.37 1.69
N ALA A 248 2.38 -13.15 1.63
CA ALA A 248 1.25 -12.82 0.74
C ALA A 248 1.69 -12.39 -0.66
N LEU A 249 2.81 -11.66 -0.79
CA LEU A 249 3.38 -11.26 -2.07
C LEU A 249 4.53 -12.18 -2.51
N ASP A 250 4.84 -13.18 -1.71
CA ASP A 250 5.87 -14.19 -1.98
C ASP A 250 7.22 -13.59 -2.36
N MET A 251 7.62 -12.50 -1.70
CA MET A 251 8.89 -11.83 -1.94
C MET A 251 10.06 -12.66 -1.45
N HIS A 252 11.04 -12.93 -2.32
CA HIS A 252 12.31 -13.54 -1.96
C HIS A 252 13.43 -12.51 -2.02
N PRO A 253 14.46 -12.62 -1.16
CA PRO A 253 15.62 -11.74 -1.25
C PRO A 253 16.21 -11.73 -2.66
N ALA A 254 16.50 -10.53 -3.18
CA ALA A 254 17.00 -10.28 -4.53
C ALA A 254 16.00 -10.47 -5.69
N ASP A 255 14.71 -10.71 -5.43
CA ASP A 255 13.69 -10.57 -6.47
C ASP A 255 13.70 -9.15 -7.05
N VAL A 256 13.29 -9.04 -8.31
CA VAL A 256 12.92 -7.75 -8.92
C VAL A 256 11.41 -7.58 -8.79
N TYR A 257 11.02 -6.58 -8.03
CA TYR A 257 9.64 -6.32 -7.62
C TYR A 257 9.14 -4.99 -8.18
N TRP A 258 7.92 -4.97 -8.66
CA TRP A 258 7.30 -3.74 -9.15
C TRP A 258 5.92 -3.50 -8.54
N CYS A 259 5.82 -2.46 -7.70
CA CYS A 259 4.56 -1.91 -7.22
C CYS A 259 4.20 -0.68 -8.05
N THR A 260 3.03 -0.69 -8.68
CA THR A 260 2.60 0.42 -9.54
C THR A 260 1.78 1.48 -8.81
N ALA A 261 1.50 1.28 -7.52
CA ALA A 261 0.74 2.22 -6.72
C ALA A 261 1.49 3.56 -6.55
N ASP A 262 0.72 4.67 -6.51
CA ASP A 262 1.30 5.98 -6.19
C ASP A 262 1.75 6.01 -4.72
N PRO A 263 2.97 6.52 -4.44
CA PRO A 263 3.51 6.61 -3.08
C PRO A 263 2.69 7.49 -2.12
N GLY A 264 1.81 8.32 -2.64
CA GLY A 264 0.87 9.12 -1.85
C GLY A 264 -0.29 8.32 -1.23
N TRP A 265 -0.45 7.05 -1.61
CA TRP A 265 -1.38 6.11 -1.00
C TRP A 265 -0.66 5.14 -0.07
N VAL A 266 -1.41 4.59 0.90
CA VAL A 266 -0.85 3.61 1.84
C VAL A 266 -0.19 2.41 1.14
N THR A 267 -0.74 1.94 0.04
CA THR A 267 -0.14 0.85 -0.76
C THR A 267 1.24 1.22 -1.27
N GLY A 268 1.41 2.43 -1.78
CA GLY A 268 2.70 2.92 -2.27
C GLY A 268 3.74 3.10 -1.16
N THR A 269 3.32 3.27 0.10
CA THR A 269 4.23 3.33 1.25
C THR A 269 4.49 1.93 1.82
N SER A 270 3.42 1.18 2.16
CA SER A 270 3.58 -0.15 2.80
C SER A 270 4.23 -1.16 1.85
N TYR A 271 3.80 -1.21 0.59
CA TYR A 271 4.27 -2.19 -0.41
C TYR A 271 5.07 -1.57 -1.55
N GLY A 272 5.20 -0.26 -1.62
CA GLY A 272 6.10 0.43 -2.55
C GLY A 272 7.39 0.93 -1.88
N ILE A 273 7.50 0.87 -0.54
CA ILE A 273 8.70 1.27 0.21
C ILE A 273 9.05 0.24 1.28
N SER A 274 8.18 0.08 2.31
CA SER A 274 8.51 -0.65 3.52
C SER A 274 8.69 -2.16 3.29
N ALA A 275 7.66 -2.85 2.82
CA ALA A 275 7.70 -4.31 2.63
C ALA A 275 8.80 -4.77 1.68
N PRO A 276 8.96 -4.18 0.46
CA PRO A 276 9.99 -4.63 -0.45
C PRO A 276 11.40 -4.40 0.09
N LEU A 277 11.70 -3.23 0.64
CA LEU A 277 13.02 -2.96 1.20
C LEU A 277 13.33 -3.86 2.39
N THR A 278 12.35 -4.06 3.30
CA THR A 278 12.53 -4.95 4.46
C THR A 278 12.75 -6.41 4.04
N ASN A 279 12.16 -6.86 2.93
CA ASN A 279 12.39 -8.19 2.34
C ASN A 279 13.63 -8.26 1.44
N ARG A 280 14.39 -7.19 1.33
CA ARG A 280 15.63 -7.08 0.54
C ARG A 280 15.42 -7.42 -0.94
N VAL A 281 14.34 -6.94 -1.54
CA VAL A 281 14.12 -7.04 -2.99
C VAL A 281 14.66 -5.81 -3.71
N THR A 282 14.86 -5.91 -5.02
CA THR A 282 15.13 -4.77 -5.89
C THR A 282 13.81 -4.20 -6.38
N MET A 283 13.49 -2.96 -6.01
CA MET A 283 12.26 -2.30 -6.44
C MET A 283 12.45 -1.63 -7.79
N VAL A 284 11.51 -1.84 -8.71
CA VAL A 284 11.39 -1.00 -9.91
C VAL A 284 10.40 0.13 -9.65
N VAL A 285 10.81 1.33 -10.01
CA VAL A 285 10.04 2.57 -9.84
C VAL A 285 9.94 3.28 -11.18
N ASP A 286 8.76 3.29 -11.78
CA ASP A 286 8.51 4.00 -13.04
C ASP A 286 7.90 5.39 -12.78
N GLU A 287 8.59 6.46 -13.21
CA GLU A 287 8.11 7.84 -13.10
C GLU A 287 6.94 8.14 -14.04
N ALA A 288 6.80 7.38 -15.13
CA ALA A 288 5.83 7.69 -16.16
C ALA A 288 4.39 7.36 -15.73
N GLU A 289 3.45 8.00 -16.40
CA GLU A 289 2.04 7.63 -16.34
C GLU A 289 1.81 6.27 -17.00
N PHE A 290 0.63 5.67 -16.74
CA PHE A 290 0.26 4.38 -17.32
C PHE A 290 0.32 4.40 -18.87
N ASP A 291 1.10 3.49 -19.42
CA ASP A 291 1.13 3.15 -20.84
C ASP A 291 1.33 1.63 -21.02
N PRO A 292 0.40 0.91 -21.68
CA PRO A 292 0.48 -0.55 -21.78
C PRO A 292 1.77 -1.06 -22.43
N LYS A 293 2.26 -0.38 -23.48
CA LYS A 293 3.50 -0.77 -24.18
C LYS A 293 4.70 -0.65 -23.27
N ARG A 294 4.81 0.50 -22.57
CA ARG A 294 5.88 0.76 -21.62
C ARG A 294 5.84 -0.26 -20.47
N TRP A 295 4.67 -0.59 -19.97
CA TRP A 295 4.55 -1.54 -18.86
C TRP A 295 5.03 -2.94 -19.25
N TYR A 296 4.62 -3.45 -20.42
CA TYR A 296 5.14 -4.73 -20.89
C TYR A 296 6.63 -4.70 -21.23
N GLN A 297 7.15 -3.56 -21.68
CA GLN A 297 8.57 -3.35 -21.86
C GLN A 297 9.34 -3.41 -20.53
N ILE A 298 8.84 -2.77 -19.47
CA ILE A 298 9.42 -2.83 -18.12
C ILE A 298 9.41 -4.27 -17.59
N LEU A 299 8.30 -4.98 -17.70
CA LEU A 299 8.20 -6.39 -17.27
C LEU A 299 9.28 -7.25 -17.92
N GLU A 300 9.53 -7.05 -19.21
CA GLU A 300 10.55 -7.78 -19.99
C GLU A 300 11.98 -7.34 -19.66
N GLU A 301 12.26 -6.04 -19.78
CA GLU A 301 13.63 -5.49 -19.70
C GLU A 301 14.21 -5.55 -18.28
N GLU A 302 13.40 -5.22 -17.28
CA GLU A 302 13.81 -5.27 -15.86
C GLU A 302 13.64 -6.66 -15.24
N LYS A 303 13.17 -7.66 -16.01
CA LYS A 303 12.98 -9.03 -15.55
C LYS A 303 12.15 -9.12 -14.27
N ILE A 304 11.00 -8.43 -14.25
CA ILE A 304 10.11 -8.38 -13.09
C ILE A 304 9.68 -9.79 -12.69
N GLN A 305 9.90 -10.15 -11.44
CA GLN A 305 9.53 -11.46 -10.87
C GLN A 305 8.22 -11.38 -10.10
N VAL A 306 8.00 -10.29 -9.37
CA VAL A 306 6.78 -10.06 -8.60
C VAL A 306 6.17 -8.71 -9.00
N TRP A 307 4.91 -8.76 -9.43
CA TRP A 307 4.20 -7.57 -9.90
C TRP A 307 2.94 -7.32 -9.07
N TYR A 308 2.84 -6.11 -8.48
CA TYR A 308 1.73 -5.70 -7.64
C TYR A 308 1.07 -4.44 -8.20
N THR A 309 -0.21 -4.55 -8.62
CA THR A 309 -0.89 -3.49 -9.35
C THR A 309 -2.37 -3.37 -8.98
N ALA A 310 -3.06 -2.36 -9.49
CA ALA A 310 -4.47 -2.13 -9.19
C ALA A 310 -5.40 -2.79 -10.23
N PRO A 311 -6.62 -3.22 -9.84
CA PRO A 311 -7.63 -3.77 -10.75
C PRO A 311 -7.94 -2.87 -11.94
N THR A 312 -8.01 -1.55 -11.73
CA THR A 312 -8.21 -0.58 -12.82
C THR A 312 -7.09 -0.67 -13.86
N ALA A 313 -5.83 -0.79 -13.47
CA ALA A 313 -4.72 -0.96 -14.41
C ALA A 313 -4.82 -2.30 -15.16
N ILE A 314 -5.21 -3.39 -14.48
CA ILE A 314 -5.42 -4.70 -15.09
C ILE A 314 -6.53 -4.60 -16.17
N ARG A 315 -7.66 -3.96 -15.86
CA ARG A 315 -8.74 -3.73 -16.84
C ARG A 315 -8.27 -2.93 -18.06
N MET A 316 -7.43 -1.91 -17.85
CA MET A 316 -6.84 -1.14 -18.95
C MET A 316 -5.93 -1.99 -19.83
N LEU A 317 -5.15 -2.91 -19.24
CA LEU A 317 -4.32 -3.87 -19.99
C LEU A 317 -5.19 -4.89 -20.77
N MET A 318 -6.26 -5.41 -20.16
CA MET A 318 -7.23 -6.27 -20.84
C MET A 318 -7.82 -5.57 -22.09
N LYS A 319 -8.18 -4.30 -21.95
CA LYS A 319 -8.70 -3.48 -23.06
C LYS A 319 -7.65 -3.23 -24.16
N ALA A 320 -6.37 -3.12 -23.79
CA ALA A 320 -5.28 -2.94 -24.75
C ALA A 320 -5.02 -4.20 -25.60
N GLY A 321 -5.50 -5.36 -25.17
CA GLY A 321 -5.43 -6.63 -25.89
C GLY A 321 -4.22 -7.49 -25.52
N ALA A 322 -4.29 -8.76 -25.95
CA ALA A 322 -3.28 -9.79 -25.64
C ALA A 322 -2.05 -9.76 -26.57
N GLU A 323 -2.05 -8.97 -27.62
CA GLU A 323 -0.96 -8.94 -28.61
C GLU A 323 0.36 -8.43 -27.99
N PHE A 324 0.28 -7.47 -27.07
CA PHE A 324 1.47 -6.90 -26.43
C PHE A 324 2.21 -7.93 -25.55
N PRO A 325 1.57 -8.58 -24.56
CA PRO A 325 2.25 -9.57 -23.74
C PRO A 325 2.78 -10.76 -24.51
N GLN A 326 2.06 -11.22 -25.57
CA GLN A 326 2.48 -12.34 -26.41
C GLN A 326 3.77 -12.05 -27.21
N SER A 327 4.11 -10.77 -27.41
CA SER A 327 5.32 -10.36 -28.13
C SER A 327 6.54 -10.20 -27.21
N LYS A 328 6.40 -10.46 -25.90
CA LYS A 328 7.40 -10.17 -24.86
C LYS A 328 7.87 -11.44 -24.15
N ASP A 329 9.14 -11.45 -23.74
CA ASP A 329 9.67 -12.47 -22.84
C ASP A 329 9.34 -12.11 -21.40
N LEU A 330 8.24 -12.67 -20.89
CA LEU A 330 7.78 -12.49 -19.52
C LEU A 330 8.12 -13.69 -18.61
N SER A 331 9.06 -14.54 -19.01
CA SER A 331 9.41 -15.77 -18.30
C SER A 331 9.99 -15.56 -16.88
N ALA A 332 10.48 -14.35 -16.58
CA ALA A 332 10.92 -13.98 -15.25
C ALA A 332 9.75 -13.82 -14.26
N LEU A 333 8.56 -13.46 -14.75
CA LEU A 333 7.39 -13.20 -13.93
C LEU A 333 6.90 -14.50 -13.28
N ARG A 334 6.82 -14.52 -11.95
CA ARG A 334 6.41 -15.71 -11.16
C ARG A 334 5.22 -15.45 -10.23
N PHE A 335 4.93 -14.18 -9.91
CA PHE A 335 3.81 -13.82 -9.05
C PHE A 335 3.21 -12.48 -9.44
N MET A 336 1.89 -12.45 -9.57
CA MET A 336 1.14 -11.24 -9.84
C MET A 336 0.05 -11.05 -8.79
N ALA A 337 -0.07 -9.87 -8.21
CA ALA A 337 -1.08 -9.55 -7.21
C ALA A 337 -1.81 -8.24 -7.52
N SER A 338 -3.02 -8.13 -6.96
CA SER A 338 -3.91 -6.99 -7.15
C SER A 338 -4.30 -6.37 -5.81
N VAL A 339 -4.54 -5.05 -5.80
CA VAL A 339 -4.80 -4.28 -4.58
C VAL A 339 -5.63 -3.02 -4.82
N GLY A 340 -6.35 -2.62 -3.78
CA GLY A 340 -6.98 -1.30 -3.66
C GLY A 340 -8.43 -1.21 -4.07
N GLU A 341 -8.88 -2.16 -4.89
CA GLU A 341 -10.27 -2.33 -5.31
C GLU A 341 -10.57 -3.84 -5.37
N PRO A 342 -11.83 -4.27 -5.31
CA PRO A 342 -12.18 -5.66 -5.55
C PRO A 342 -11.78 -6.10 -6.97
N LEU A 343 -11.15 -7.28 -7.09
CA LEU A 343 -10.72 -7.81 -8.37
C LEU A 343 -11.80 -8.68 -9.00
N ASN A 344 -12.30 -8.28 -10.17
CA ASN A 344 -13.28 -9.05 -10.90
C ASN A 344 -12.74 -10.44 -11.30
N PRO A 345 -13.58 -11.51 -11.23
CA PRO A 345 -13.18 -12.87 -11.62
C PRO A 345 -12.56 -12.96 -13.02
N GLN A 346 -13.06 -12.14 -13.96
CA GLN A 346 -12.58 -12.09 -15.34
C GLN A 346 -11.10 -11.67 -15.43
N ALA A 347 -10.68 -10.72 -14.60
CA ALA A 347 -9.28 -10.28 -14.57
C ALA A 347 -8.34 -11.38 -14.06
N VAL A 348 -8.79 -12.18 -13.09
CA VAL A 348 -8.03 -13.34 -12.59
C VAL A 348 -7.88 -14.40 -13.70
N VAL A 349 -8.97 -14.72 -14.41
CA VAL A 349 -8.96 -15.69 -15.52
C VAL A 349 -8.11 -15.19 -16.68
N TRP A 350 -8.25 -13.91 -17.04
CA TRP A 350 -7.43 -13.28 -18.07
C TRP A 350 -5.93 -13.36 -17.74
N GLY A 351 -5.56 -13.13 -16.49
CA GLY A 351 -4.18 -13.33 -16.06
C GLY A 351 -3.66 -14.72 -16.34
N GLN A 352 -4.46 -15.76 -16.02
CA GLN A 352 -4.13 -17.15 -16.32
C GLN A 352 -4.00 -17.44 -17.83
N GLU A 353 -4.86 -16.86 -18.64
CA GLU A 353 -4.86 -17.06 -20.09
C GLU A 353 -3.68 -16.35 -20.79
N VAL A 354 -3.31 -15.17 -20.33
CA VAL A 354 -2.32 -14.32 -21.00
C VAL A 354 -0.90 -14.52 -20.47
N PHE A 355 -0.74 -14.69 -19.16
CA PHE A 355 0.57 -14.82 -18.51
C PHE A 355 0.88 -16.24 -18.03
N GLY A 356 -0.07 -17.18 -18.16
CA GLY A 356 0.07 -18.54 -17.63
C GLY A 356 -0.09 -18.61 -16.09
N MET A 357 -0.44 -17.50 -15.43
CA MET A 357 -0.64 -17.43 -13.98
C MET A 357 -1.77 -16.43 -13.62
N PRO A 358 -2.56 -16.70 -12.55
CA PRO A 358 -3.63 -15.79 -12.16
C PRO A 358 -3.09 -14.54 -11.45
N PHE A 359 -3.85 -13.46 -11.47
CA PHE A 359 -3.69 -12.41 -10.48
C PHE A 359 -4.21 -12.89 -9.12
N HIS A 360 -3.43 -12.63 -8.06
CA HIS A 360 -3.77 -12.95 -6.69
C HIS A 360 -4.41 -11.73 -6.03
N ASP A 361 -5.71 -11.79 -5.79
CA ASP A 361 -6.36 -10.72 -5.03
C ASP A 361 -6.01 -10.79 -3.55
N ASN A 362 -6.01 -9.64 -2.88
CA ASN A 362 -5.83 -9.53 -1.45
C ASN A 362 -6.68 -8.37 -0.91
N TRP A 363 -6.99 -8.45 0.37
CA TRP A 363 -7.77 -7.43 1.06
C TRP A 363 -7.01 -6.89 2.28
N TRP A 364 -7.03 -5.58 2.38
CA TRP A 364 -6.57 -4.81 3.52
C TRP A 364 -7.01 -3.34 3.40
N GLN A 365 -6.82 -2.57 4.45
CA GLN A 365 -7.22 -1.17 4.53
C GLN A 365 -6.07 -0.30 5.01
N THR A 366 -6.18 1.01 4.88
CA THR A 366 -5.23 1.95 5.48
C THR A 366 -5.12 1.70 6.98
N GLU A 367 -6.23 1.46 7.64
CA GLU A 367 -6.37 1.20 9.07
C GLU A 367 -5.68 -0.11 9.50
N THR A 368 -5.67 -1.12 8.64
CA THR A 368 -4.95 -2.38 8.95
C THR A 368 -3.44 -2.26 8.74
N GLY A 369 -2.99 -1.32 7.91
CA GLY A 369 -1.58 -1.04 7.63
C GLY A 369 -0.87 -2.08 6.78
N GLY A 370 -1.45 -3.25 6.58
CA GLY A 370 -0.90 -4.33 5.77
C GLY A 370 -1.95 -5.36 5.35
N ILE A 371 -1.57 -6.33 4.50
CA ILE A 371 -2.44 -7.36 3.96
C ILE A 371 -2.94 -8.27 5.07
N MET A 372 -4.27 -8.43 5.16
CA MET A 372 -4.94 -9.25 6.17
C MET A 372 -5.49 -10.55 5.60
N ILE A 373 -5.95 -10.53 4.34
CA ILE A 373 -6.50 -11.67 3.62
C ILE A 373 -5.84 -11.70 2.24
N ALA A 374 -5.39 -12.87 1.78
CA ALA A 374 -4.70 -13.00 0.50
C ALA A 374 -4.93 -14.36 -0.17
N ASN A 375 -4.77 -14.38 -1.49
CA ASN A 375 -4.51 -15.57 -2.26
C ASN A 375 -2.98 -15.82 -2.29
N TYR A 376 -2.54 -16.98 -1.86
CA TYR A 376 -1.11 -17.28 -1.69
C TYR A 376 -0.52 -18.01 -2.90
N ALA A 377 0.81 -17.92 -3.06
CA ALA A 377 1.52 -18.57 -4.14
C ALA A 377 1.30 -20.09 -4.17
N SER A 378 1.25 -20.76 -3.00
CA SER A 378 1.08 -22.22 -2.87
C SER A 378 -0.36 -22.71 -2.96
N MET A 379 -1.35 -21.84 -3.02
CA MET A 379 -2.76 -22.22 -2.91
C MET A 379 -3.51 -22.02 -4.22
N ASP A 380 -4.51 -22.86 -4.45
CA ASP A 380 -5.47 -22.66 -5.54
C ASP A 380 -6.15 -21.31 -5.41
N VAL A 381 -6.43 -20.65 -6.54
CA VAL A 381 -7.15 -19.39 -6.59
C VAL A 381 -8.60 -19.64 -6.98
N LYS A 382 -9.53 -19.10 -6.19
CA LYS A 382 -10.96 -19.01 -6.55
C LYS A 382 -11.20 -17.62 -7.13
N PRO A 383 -11.39 -17.44 -8.45
CA PRO A 383 -11.55 -16.13 -9.07
C PRO A 383 -12.68 -15.31 -8.44
N GLY A 384 -12.38 -14.09 -8.00
CA GLY A 384 -13.28 -13.20 -7.26
C GLY A 384 -13.21 -13.31 -5.75
N SER A 385 -12.46 -14.28 -5.22
CA SER A 385 -12.19 -14.39 -3.78
C SER A 385 -10.98 -13.54 -3.39
N MET A 386 -11.06 -12.86 -2.25
CA MET A 386 -9.93 -12.18 -1.61
C MET A 386 -8.88 -13.17 -1.06
N GLY A 387 -9.19 -14.47 -1.01
CA GLY A 387 -8.33 -15.52 -0.46
C GLY A 387 -8.66 -15.87 0.98
N ARG A 388 -7.62 -16.21 1.76
CA ARG A 388 -7.73 -16.63 3.18
C ARG A 388 -6.95 -15.68 4.09
N PRO A 389 -7.33 -15.60 5.38
CA PRO A 389 -6.61 -14.76 6.35
C PRO A 389 -5.12 -15.08 6.41
N MET A 390 -4.28 -14.06 6.60
CA MET A 390 -2.86 -14.24 6.87
C MET A 390 -2.64 -15.12 8.11
N PRO A 391 -1.59 -15.95 8.13
CA PRO A 391 -1.13 -16.54 9.39
C PRO A 391 -0.95 -15.44 10.45
N GLY A 392 -1.50 -15.66 11.66
CA GLY A 392 -1.50 -14.66 12.73
C GLY A 392 -2.64 -13.62 12.65
N ILE A 393 -3.54 -13.71 11.67
CA ILE A 393 -4.73 -12.86 11.58
C ILE A 393 -6.00 -13.69 11.87
N THR A 394 -6.77 -13.22 12.84
CA THR A 394 -8.09 -13.76 13.13
C THR A 394 -9.15 -12.88 12.47
N ALA A 395 -9.73 -13.38 11.39
CA ALA A 395 -10.82 -12.73 10.67
C ALA A 395 -12.14 -13.47 10.91
N GLY A 396 -13.23 -12.74 11.02
CA GLY A 396 -14.60 -13.25 11.15
C GLY A 396 -15.58 -12.46 10.28
N ILE A 397 -16.72 -13.08 10.01
CA ILE A 397 -17.90 -12.37 9.49
C ILE A 397 -18.81 -12.15 10.69
N VAL A 398 -19.16 -10.91 10.98
CA VAL A 398 -19.96 -10.59 12.18
C VAL A 398 -21.25 -9.86 11.83
N ARG A 399 -22.25 -10.01 12.71
CA ARG A 399 -23.53 -9.27 12.66
C ARG A 399 -23.91 -8.79 14.05
N GLU A 400 -24.56 -7.66 14.10
CA GLU A 400 -25.19 -7.19 15.34
C GLU A 400 -26.42 -8.03 15.65
N GLY A 401 -26.45 -8.62 16.85
CA GLY A 401 -27.61 -9.36 17.37
C GLY A 401 -28.65 -8.45 17.99
N ASP A 402 -29.81 -9.04 18.35
CA ASP A 402 -30.90 -8.34 19.04
C ASP A 402 -30.48 -7.82 20.42
N ASP A 403 -29.44 -8.38 21.01
CA ASP A 403 -28.82 -7.95 22.27
C ASP A 403 -27.88 -6.75 22.13
N GLY A 404 -27.69 -6.28 20.90
CA GLY A 404 -26.82 -5.16 20.58
C GLY A 404 -25.33 -5.50 20.57
N HIS A 405 -24.93 -6.77 20.60
CA HIS A 405 -23.55 -7.24 20.50
C HIS A 405 -23.23 -7.80 19.11
N MET A 406 -21.92 -7.81 18.79
CA MET A 406 -21.43 -8.39 17.55
C MET A 406 -21.22 -9.90 17.71
N HIS A 407 -21.93 -10.69 16.92
CA HIS A 407 -21.84 -12.15 16.90
C HIS A 407 -21.19 -12.63 15.60
N GLU A 408 -20.29 -13.60 15.70
CA GLU A 408 -19.72 -14.25 14.52
C GLU A 408 -20.76 -15.09 13.81
N VAL A 409 -20.77 -15.02 12.49
CA VAL A 409 -21.65 -15.80 11.61
C VAL A 409 -20.93 -17.08 11.24
N ASP A 410 -21.43 -18.21 11.73
CA ASP A 410 -20.83 -19.54 11.50
C ASP A 410 -21.31 -20.19 10.19
N ASP A 411 -22.46 -19.76 9.66
CA ASP A 411 -23.03 -20.33 8.44
C ASP A 411 -22.25 -19.88 7.20
N PRO A 412 -21.67 -20.82 6.45
CA PRO A 412 -20.99 -20.51 5.20
C PRO A 412 -21.91 -19.76 4.22
N ASP A 413 -21.30 -18.86 3.46
CA ASP A 413 -21.99 -18.05 2.44
C ASP A 413 -23.03 -17.05 2.96
N GLN A 414 -23.14 -16.87 4.27
CA GLN A 414 -23.89 -15.75 4.85
C GLN A 414 -23.08 -14.46 4.85
N ASP A 415 -23.71 -13.38 4.38
CA ASP A 415 -23.10 -12.04 4.39
C ASP A 415 -23.11 -11.46 5.80
N GLY A 416 -22.07 -10.71 6.13
CA GLY A 416 -21.94 -9.90 7.34
C GLY A 416 -20.79 -8.93 7.20
N GLU A 417 -20.51 -8.17 8.25
CA GLU A 417 -19.38 -7.26 8.27
C GLU A 417 -18.08 -8.05 8.48
N LEU A 418 -17.09 -7.80 7.63
CA LEU A 418 -15.75 -8.35 7.81
C LEU A 418 -15.10 -7.68 9.02
N ALA A 419 -14.71 -8.48 9.99
CA ALA A 419 -14.10 -8.03 11.23
C ALA A 419 -12.81 -8.79 11.55
N LEU A 420 -11.90 -8.12 12.25
CA LEU A 420 -10.61 -8.68 12.64
C LEU A 420 -10.41 -8.55 14.15
N ARG A 421 -9.76 -9.55 14.80
CA ARG A 421 -9.22 -9.36 16.15
C ARG A 421 -7.99 -8.48 16.07
N PRO A 422 -7.94 -7.33 16.77
CA PRO A 422 -6.90 -6.29 16.57
C PRO A 422 -5.59 -6.62 17.32
N ASP A 423 -4.95 -7.74 16.98
CA ASP A 423 -3.76 -8.28 17.62
C ASP A 423 -2.50 -8.31 16.73
N TRP A 424 -2.55 -7.63 15.57
CA TRP A 424 -1.39 -7.56 14.66
C TRP A 424 -0.62 -6.22 14.78
N PRO A 425 0.69 -6.21 14.48
CA PRO A 425 1.56 -5.04 14.75
C PRO A 425 1.20 -3.76 13.99
N SER A 426 0.66 -3.86 12.77
CA SER A 426 0.32 -2.70 11.95
C SER A 426 -1.11 -2.19 12.11
N VAL A 427 -1.89 -2.69 13.07
CA VAL A 427 -3.18 -2.04 13.35
C VAL A 427 -2.92 -0.57 13.67
N PHE A 428 -3.68 0.34 13.08
CA PHE A 428 -3.49 1.77 13.32
C PHE A 428 -3.69 2.12 14.81
N ARG A 429 -2.98 3.15 15.27
CA ARG A 429 -3.05 3.55 16.68
C ARG A 429 -4.04 4.68 16.93
N GLY A 430 -4.67 5.18 15.89
CA GLY A 430 -5.71 6.21 15.98
C GLY A 430 -5.96 6.90 14.67
N TYR A 431 -7.05 7.67 14.64
CA TYR A 431 -7.21 8.75 13.68
C TYR A 431 -6.67 10.04 14.28
N TRP A 432 -5.78 10.71 13.55
CA TRP A 432 -5.13 11.93 14.03
C TRP A 432 -6.16 12.98 14.46
N ASN A 433 -6.08 13.39 15.73
CA ASN A 433 -7.02 14.31 16.37
C ASN A 433 -8.50 13.87 16.33
N ASN A 434 -8.80 12.57 16.26
CA ASN A 434 -10.18 12.08 16.21
C ASN A 434 -10.34 10.74 16.95
N GLN A 435 -10.23 10.81 18.27
CA GLN A 435 -10.30 9.64 19.15
C GLN A 435 -11.66 8.95 19.11
N GLU A 436 -12.75 9.71 19.10
CA GLU A 436 -14.12 9.17 19.04
C GLU A 436 -14.32 8.28 17.79
N ARG A 437 -13.82 8.74 16.63
CA ARG A 437 -13.92 7.97 15.40
C ARG A 437 -13.05 6.71 15.42
N TYR A 438 -11.90 6.76 16.09
CA TYR A 438 -11.05 5.59 16.29
C TYR A 438 -11.75 4.54 17.15
N GLU A 439 -12.28 4.94 18.29
CA GLU A 439 -12.99 4.04 19.21
C GLU A 439 -14.21 3.39 18.55
N ALA A 440 -14.93 4.13 17.70
CA ALA A 440 -16.06 3.61 16.95
C ALA A 440 -15.72 2.50 15.95
N CYS A 441 -14.43 2.30 15.62
CA CYS A 441 -14.00 1.18 14.77
C CYS A 441 -13.92 -0.15 15.54
N PHE A 442 -14.05 -0.12 16.87
CA PHE A 442 -13.88 -1.31 17.70
C PHE A 442 -15.14 -1.59 18.50
N ARG A 443 -15.61 -2.84 18.44
CA ARG A 443 -16.78 -3.27 19.18
C ARG A 443 -16.66 -4.75 19.55
N ASP A 444 -16.95 -5.10 20.78
CA ASP A 444 -16.92 -6.47 21.31
C ASP A 444 -15.57 -7.20 21.02
N GLY A 445 -14.46 -6.46 21.05
CA GLY A 445 -13.12 -6.96 20.76
C GLY A 445 -12.83 -7.19 19.27
N TRP A 446 -13.70 -6.74 18.37
CA TRP A 446 -13.50 -6.74 16.93
C TRP A 446 -13.14 -5.35 16.41
N TYR A 447 -12.20 -5.27 15.50
CA TYR A 447 -12.07 -4.17 14.56
C TYR A 447 -13.09 -4.38 13.43
N LEU A 448 -13.98 -3.43 13.24
CA LEU A 448 -15.03 -3.45 12.22
C LEU A 448 -14.54 -2.71 10.97
N SER A 449 -14.45 -3.42 9.86
CA SER A 449 -13.85 -2.87 8.63
C SER A 449 -14.75 -1.92 7.85
N GLY A 450 -16.06 -1.97 8.07
CA GLY A 450 -17.06 -1.33 7.23
C GLY A 450 -17.23 -1.98 5.87
N ASP A 451 -16.60 -3.13 5.62
CA ASP A 451 -16.75 -3.93 4.41
C ASP A 451 -17.64 -5.13 4.69
N LEU A 452 -18.61 -5.39 3.83
CA LEU A 452 -19.41 -6.61 3.87
C LEU A 452 -18.73 -7.71 3.08
N ALA A 453 -18.69 -8.88 3.67
CA ALA A 453 -18.11 -10.07 3.07
C ALA A 453 -18.86 -11.33 3.49
N ARG A 454 -18.53 -12.44 2.85
CA ARG A 454 -18.93 -13.79 3.26
C ARG A 454 -17.72 -14.72 3.25
N ARG A 455 -17.82 -15.82 3.97
CA ARG A 455 -16.78 -16.86 4.03
C ARG A 455 -17.37 -18.17 3.56
N ASP A 456 -16.75 -18.82 2.59
CA ASP A 456 -17.19 -20.14 2.14
C ASP A 456 -16.71 -21.27 3.10
N ASP A 457 -17.19 -22.49 2.86
CA ASP A 457 -16.89 -23.70 3.64
C ASP A 457 -15.40 -24.10 3.63
N GLU A 458 -14.63 -23.61 2.65
CA GLU A 458 -13.20 -23.81 2.56
C GLU A 458 -12.40 -22.67 3.22
N GLY A 459 -13.06 -21.65 3.76
CA GLY A 459 -12.45 -20.52 4.47
C GLY A 459 -11.89 -19.43 3.55
N TYR A 460 -12.34 -19.37 2.29
CA TYR A 460 -12.09 -18.22 1.42
C TYR A 460 -13.11 -17.12 1.69
N TYR A 461 -12.64 -15.88 1.67
CA TYR A 461 -13.45 -14.67 1.88
C TYR A 461 -13.81 -14.03 0.55
N TRP A 462 -15.03 -13.53 0.46
CA TRP A 462 -15.60 -12.93 -0.73
C TRP A 462 -16.14 -11.54 -0.39
N PHE A 463 -15.65 -10.53 -1.11
CA PHE A 463 -16.13 -9.17 -0.93
C PHE A 463 -17.54 -9.01 -1.51
N VAL A 464 -18.44 -8.41 -0.74
CA VAL A 464 -19.83 -8.13 -1.16
C VAL A 464 -20.00 -6.65 -1.47
N GLY A 465 -19.49 -5.75 -0.63
CA GLY A 465 -19.59 -4.31 -0.83
C GLY A 465 -19.17 -3.54 0.42
N ARG A 466 -19.20 -2.22 0.34
CA ARG A 466 -19.10 -1.36 1.52
C ARG A 466 -20.43 -1.38 2.28
N ALA A 467 -20.38 -1.38 3.60
CA ALA A 467 -21.59 -1.34 4.42
C ALA A 467 -22.42 -0.05 4.20
N ASP A 468 -21.75 1.05 3.87
CA ASP A 468 -22.34 2.35 3.55
C ASP A 468 -22.80 2.50 2.09
N ASP A 469 -22.31 1.65 1.17
CA ASP A 469 -22.66 1.67 -0.26
C ASP A 469 -23.69 0.61 -0.67
N VAL A 470 -24.04 -0.31 0.23
CA VAL A 470 -24.99 -1.40 -0.05
C VAL A 470 -26.37 -0.84 -0.40
N ILE A 471 -26.91 -1.32 -1.52
CA ILE A 471 -28.23 -0.92 -2.04
C ILE A 471 -29.30 -1.71 -1.32
N LYS A 472 -30.13 -1.01 -0.52
CA LYS A 472 -31.30 -1.61 0.12
C LYS A 472 -32.50 -1.52 -0.82
N SER A 473 -32.79 -2.59 -1.57
CA SER A 473 -33.88 -2.64 -2.55
C SER A 473 -34.93 -3.69 -2.17
N ALA A 474 -36.18 -3.28 -1.98
CA ALA A 474 -37.29 -4.17 -1.65
C ALA A 474 -37.00 -5.18 -0.50
N GLY A 475 -36.26 -4.75 0.52
CA GLY A 475 -35.87 -5.58 1.65
C GLY A 475 -34.60 -6.43 1.45
N HIS A 476 -34.01 -6.40 0.27
CA HIS A 476 -32.74 -7.07 -0.02
C HIS A 476 -31.56 -6.12 0.11
N LEU A 477 -30.45 -6.63 0.64
CA LEU A 477 -29.15 -5.97 0.65
C LEU A 477 -28.39 -6.43 -0.59
N ILE A 478 -28.03 -5.50 -1.48
CA ILE A 478 -27.41 -5.81 -2.77
C ILE A 478 -26.08 -5.06 -2.83
N GLY A 479 -24.98 -5.80 -2.92
CA GLY A 479 -23.66 -5.24 -3.11
C GLY A 479 -23.48 -4.71 -4.54
N PRO A 480 -23.11 -3.45 -4.76
CA PRO A 480 -22.83 -2.91 -6.09
C PRO A 480 -21.87 -3.79 -6.89
N PHE A 481 -20.81 -4.26 -6.25
CA PHE A 481 -19.77 -5.09 -6.88
C PHE A 481 -20.29 -6.42 -7.44
N GLU A 482 -21.26 -7.07 -6.79
CA GLU A 482 -21.86 -8.31 -7.30
C GLU A 482 -22.56 -8.07 -8.64
N VAL A 483 -23.31 -6.98 -8.75
CA VAL A 483 -24.01 -6.59 -9.98
C VAL A 483 -23.01 -6.19 -11.06
N GLU A 484 -22.01 -5.39 -10.71
CA GLU A 484 -20.91 -4.99 -11.61
C GLU A 484 -20.17 -6.20 -12.17
N SER A 485 -19.83 -7.18 -11.33
CA SER A 485 -19.16 -8.41 -11.73
C SER A 485 -19.98 -9.26 -12.70
N VAL A 486 -21.31 -9.22 -12.60
CA VAL A 486 -22.20 -9.91 -13.56
C VAL A 486 -22.26 -9.17 -14.88
N ILE A 487 -22.42 -7.84 -14.85
CA ILE A 487 -22.52 -7.01 -16.06
C ILE A 487 -21.20 -7.03 -16.85
N MET A 488 -20.07 -7.03 -16.16
CA MET A 488 -18.72 -7.13 -16.77
C MET A 488 -18.48 -8.43 -17.56
N LYS A 489 -19.32 -9.47 -17.40
CA LYS A 489 -19.24 -10.68 -18.23
C LYS A 489 -19.67 -10.45 -19.67
N HIS A 490 -20.39 -9.36 -19.95
CA HIS A 490 -20.83 -9.07 -21.30
C HIS A 490 -19.68 -8.51 -22.15
N PRO A 491 -19.39 -9.08 -23.34
CA PRO A 491 -18.19 -8.74 -24.11
C PRO A 491 -18.13 -7.29 -24.63
N ALA A 492 -19.27 -6.59 -24.66
CA ALA A 492 -19.31 -5.18 -25.06
C ALA A 492 -19.12 -4.21 -23.87
N VAL A 493 -19.02 -4.71 -22.63
CA VAL A 493 -18.87 -3.88 -21.44
C VAL A 493 -17.39 -3.77 -21.09
N ALA A 494 -16.87 -2.54 -21.11
CA ALA A 494 -15.49 -2.24 -20.75
C ALA A 494 -15.36 -1.87 -19.26
N GLU A 495 -16.38 -1.19 -18.72
CA GLU A 495 -16.43 -0.74 -17.33
C GLU A 495 -17.90 -0.56 -16.91
N VAL A 496 -18.19 -0.74 -15.64
CA VAL A 496 -19.53 -0.54 -15.09
C VAL A 496 -19.43 0.00 -13.67
N GLY A 497 -20.32 0.95 -13.35
CA GLY A 497 -20.52 1.44 -11.97
C GLY A 497 -21.99 1.27 -11.59
N VAL A 498 -22.24 0.72 -10.40
CA VAL A 498 -23.59 0.44 -9.90
C VAL A 498 -23.87 1.30 -8.66
N ILE A 499 -25.02 1.95 -8.65
CA ILE A 499 -25.50 2.75 -7.52
C ILE A 499 -26.95 2.45 -7.19
N GLY A 500 -27.36 2.76 -5.97
CA GLY A 500 -28.75 2.84 -5.56
C GLY A 500 -29.39 4.14 -6.07
N LYS A 501 -30.55 4.03 -6.75
CA LYS A 501 -31.37 5.17 -7.12
C LYS A 501 -32.65 5.19 -6.29
N PRO A 502 -33.02 6.29 -5.61
CA PRO A 502 -34.29 6.40 -4.88
C PRO A 502 -35.50 6.03 -5.75
N ASP A 503 -36.39 5.22 -5.21
CA ASP A 503 -37.63 4.76 -5.83
C ASP A 503 -38.77 4.79 -4.83
N PRO A 504 -39.95 5.32 -5.19
CA PRO A 504 -41.07 5.51 -4.26
C PRO A 504 -41.74 4.19 -3.81
N VAL A 505 -41.51 3.06 -4.52
CA VAL A 505 -42.10 1.77 -4.23
C VAL A 505 -41.10 0.84 -3.57
N ALA A 506 -39.92 0.68 -4.14
CA ALA A 506 -38.87 -0.21 -3.67
C ALA A 506 -37.92 0.44 -2.64
N GLY A 507 -38.13 1.74 -2.31
CA GLY A 507 -37.20 2.53 -1.52
C GLY A 507 -35.95 2.92 -2.32
N THR A 508 -35.30 1.94 -2.89
CA THR A 508 -34.16 2.12 -3.80
C THR A 508 -34.18 1.05 -4.88
N ILE A 509 -33.83 1.41 -6.10
CA ILE A 509 -33.61 0.47 -7.23
C ILE A 509 -32.15 0.51 -7.67
N ILE A 510 -31.71 -0.59 -8.27
CA ILE A 510 -30.35 -0.70 -8.82
C ILE A 510 -30.28 0.08 -10.13
N LYS A 511 -29.24 0.91 -10.27
CA LYS A 511 -28.91 1.60 -11.51
C LYS A 511 -27.47 1.32 -11.88
N ALA A 512 -27.25 0.74 -13.05
CA ALA A 512 -25.94 0.55 -13.64
C ALA A 512 -25.64 1.64 -14.68
N PHE A 513 -24.40 2.10 -14.67
CA PHE A 513 -23.79 2.91 -15.72
C PHE A 513 -22.76 2.03 -16.41
N VAL A 514 -22.90 1.89 -17.74
CA VAL A 514 -22.10 0.96 -18.56
C VAL A 514 -21.40 1.74 -19.65
#